data_42546fab6b3afc68d93267f7fe7faa0b
#
_entry.id   42546fab6b3afc68d93267f7fe7faa0b
#
_cell.length_a   1.000
_cell.length_b   1.000
_cell.length_c   1.000
_cell.angle_alpha   90.00
_cell.angle_beta   90.00
_cell.angle_gamma   90.00
#
_symmetry.space_group_name_H-M   'P 1'
#
loop_
_entity.id
_entity.type
_entity.pdbx_description
1 polymer ?
#
loop_
_entity_poly.entity_id
_entity_poly.type
_entity_poly.pdbx_seq_one_letter_code
_entity_poly.pdbx_strand_id
1 'polypeptide(L)'
;MITYRLDDRPETYLQILELQLINARESTTPDIWKDQGFVTVRHTPDLLDQIHGGYGHLVAFAGDRLVGYALVMLPEFAQMVPVLSPMFVRIDRIISEQSKPLWAPYVAMGQVCVAEQYRGQGVFQGLYDHFKLNLEKDFRSVITEVSSENPRSLRAHYRQGFVVMETRTGANGEWQLVRWDF
;
A
#
# COMPACT_ATOMS: atom_id res chain seq x y z
N MET A 1 15.70 17.21 3.79
CA MET A 1 14.96 17.09 2.51
C MET A 1 14.52 15.64 2.35
N ILE A 2 13.28 15.36 1.91
CA ILE A 2 12.81 14.00 1.62
C ILE A 2 12.99 13.74 0.14
N THR A 3 13.56 12.58 -0.20
CA THR A 3 13.72 12.09 -1.58
C THR A 3 12.85 10.86 -1.79
N TYR A 4 12.28 10.73 -2.99
CA TYR A 4 11.41 9.62 -3.38
C TYR A 4 12.00 8.91 -4.59
N ARG A 5 11.93 7.58 -4.61
CA ARG A 5 12.38 6.78 -5.76
C ARG A 5 11.76 5.38 -5.72
N LEU A 6 11.78 4.71 -6.87
CA LEU A 6 11.67 3.25 -6.92
C LEU A 6 13.00 2.63 -6.46
N ASP A 7 12.92 1.58 -5.65
CA ASP A 7 14.10 0.93 -5.09
C ASP A 7 13.84 -0.58 -4.92
N ASP A 8 14.75 -1.40 -5.39
CA ASP A 8 14.72 -2.86 -5.36
C ASP A 8 15.96 -3.47 -4.70
N ARG A 9 16.70 -2.65 -3.94
CA ARG A 9 17.94 -3.09 -3.30
C ARG A 9 17.68 -3.84 -2.00
N PRO A 10 18.43 -4.92 -1.72
CA PRO A 10 18.30 -5.70 -0.49
C PRO A 10 18.42 -4.86 0.79
N GLU A 11 19.29 -3.84 0.82
CA GLU A 11 19.47 -2.94 1.96
C GLU A 11 18.20 -2.13 2.24
N THR A 12 17.49 -1.76 1.18
CA THR A 12 16.21 -1.04 1.28
C THR A 12 15.12 -1.95 1.83
N TYR A 13 15.09 -3.22 1.42
CA TYR A 13 14.15 -4.19 1.99
C TYR A 13 14.32 -4.36 3.49
N LEU A 14 15.55 -4.41 3.99
CA LEU A 14 15.79 -4.50 5.44
C LEU A 14 15.22 -3.28 6.18
N GLN A 15 15.38 -2.08 5.65
CA GLN A 15 14.80 -0.87 6.25
C GLN A 15 13.27 -0.84 6.15
N ILE A 16 12.67 -1.36 5.07
CA ILE A 16 11.21 -1.54 4.95
C ILE A 16 10.71 -2.47 6.05
N LEU A 17 11.36 -3.61 6.24
CA LEU A 17 10.97 -4.61 7.24
C LEU A 17 11.12 -4.08 8.68
N GLU A 18 12.16 -3.30 8.96
CA GLU A 18 12.34 -2.62 10.24
C GLU A 18 11.17 -1.65 10.51
N LEU A 19 10.84 -0.78 9.55
CA LEU A 19 9.73 0.18 9.68
C LEU A 19 8.39 -0.54 9.79
N GLN A 20 8.22 -1.67 9.08
CA GLN A 20 7.04 -2.53 9.17
C GLN A 20 6.88 -3.12 10.57
N LEU A 21 7.96 -3.65 11.16
CA LEU A 21 7.95 -4.24 12.49
C LEU A 21 7.50 -3.24 13.56
N ILE A 22 8.02 -2.02 13.52
CA ILE A 22 7.68 -0.95 14.47
C ILE A 22 6.18 -0.58 14.39
N ASN A 23 5.59 -0.65 13.18
CA ASN A 23 4.20 -0.25 12.94
C ASN A 23 3.23 -1.43 12.81
N ALA A 24 3.68 -2.65 13.08
CA ALA A 24 2.83 -3.83 13.02
C ALA A 24 1.74 -3.79 14.11
N ARG A 25 0.55 -4.29 13.77
CA ARG A 25 -0.61 -4.30 14.67
C ARG A 25 -0.28 -4.99 16.01
N GLU A 26 0.44 -6.08 15.95
CA GLU A 26 0.88 -6.84 17.15
C GLU A 26 1.96 -6.12 17.97
N SER A 27 2.63 -5.13 17.41
CA SER A 27 3.66 -4.34 18.12
C SER A 27 3.09 -3.13 18.85
N THR A 28 1.78 -2.87 18.75
CA THR A 28 1.11 -1.68 19.28
C THR A 28 -0.21 -2.05 19.98
N THR A 29 -0.84 -1.09 20.64
CA THR A 29 -2.11 -1.28 21.36
C THR A 29 -3.30 -0.70 20.58
N PRO A 30 -4.56 -1.13 20.86
CA PRO A 30 -5.76 -0.59 20.19
C PRO A 30 -5.91 0.93 20.26
N ASP A 31 -5.49 1.55 21.35
CA ASP A 31 -5.54 3.02 21.48
C ASP A 31 -4.57 3.71 20.52
N ILE A 32 -3.38 3.11 20.32
CA ILE A 32 -2.39 3.60 19.37
C ILE A 32 -2.89 3.42 17.92
N TRP A 33 -3.58 2.31 17.60
CA TRP A 33 -4.05 2.07 16.22
C TRP A 33 -4.98 3.15 15.71
N LYS A 34 -5.89 3.66 16.56
CA LYS A 34 -6.86 4.68 16.18
C LYS A 34 -6.20 6.00 15.79
N ASP A 35 -5.13 6.35 16.48
CA ASP A 35 -4.43 7.61 16.27
C ASP A 35 -3.26 7.51 15.30
N GLN A 36 -2.51 6.42 15.37
CA GLN A 36 -1.25 6.27 14.63
C GLN A 36 -1.38 5.39 13.39
N GLY A 37 -2.43 4.57 13.29
CA GLY A 37 -2.56 3.56 12.25
C GLY A 37 -1.63 2.37 12.49
N PHE A 38 -1.77 1.34 11.66
CA PHE A 38 -1.01 0.10 11.76
C PHE A 38 -0.87 -0.58 10.40
N VAL A 39 0.05 -1.54 10.31
CA VAL A 39 0.18 -2.47 9.19
C VAL A 39 -0.14 -3.89 9.64
N THR A 40 -0.68 -4.72 8.74
CA THR A 40 -1.18 -6.07 9.08
C THR A 40 -0.40 -7.19 8.43
N VAL A 41 0.22 -6.94 7.27
CA VAL A 41 0.95 -7.97 6.50
C VAL A 41 2.42 -7.92 6.87
N ARG A 42 3.00 -9.08 7.15
CA ARG A 42 4.44 -9.28 7.32
C ARG A 42 5.02 -9.78 6.01
N HIS A 43 6.07 -9.13 5.57
CA HIS A 43 6.81 -9.52 4.37
C HIS A 43 8.17 -10.15 4.74
N THR A 44 8.79 -10.82 3.78
CA THR A 44 10.18 -11.26 3.83
C THR A 44 10.96 -10.54 2.73
N PRO A 45 12.30 -10.49 2.77
CA PRO A 45 13.09 -9.90 1.68
C PRO A 45 12.77 -10.54 0.33
N ASP A 46 12.68 -11.87 0.27
CA ASP A 46 12.37 -12.61 -0.97
C ASP A 46 10.98 -12.26 -1.51
N LEU A 47 9.99 -12.09 -0.62
CA LEU A 47 8.65 -11.69 -1.04
C LEU A 47 8.63 -10.26 -1.58
N LEU A 48 9.33 -9.33 -0.92
CA LEU A 48 9.47 -7.95 -1.41
C LEU A 48 10.11 -7.93 -2.81
N ASP A 49 11.16 -8.72 -3.03
CA ASP A 49 11.86 -8.81 -4.31
C ASP A 49 10.97 -9.31 -5.46
N GLN A 50 10.04 -10.20 -5.17
CA GLN A 50 9.21 -10.85 -6.19
C GLN A 50 7.95 -10.05 -6.55
N ILE A 51 7.23 -9.49 -5.58
CA ILE A 51 5.88 -8.95 -5.79
C ILE A 51 5.82 -7.69 -6.65
N HIS A 52 6.92 -6.96 -6.79
CA HIS A 52 6.98 -5.74 -7.60
C HIS A 52 7.21 -5.99 -9.09
N GLY A 53 7.51 -7.23 -9.52
CA GLY A 53 7.63 -7.62 -10.93
C GLY A 53 8.66 -6.80 -11.73
N GLY A 54 9.77 -6.40 -11.09
CA GLY A 54 10.84 -5.61 -11.72
C GLY A 54 10.68 -4.08 -11.63
N TYR A 55 9.57 -3.55 -11.08
CA TYR A 55 9.41 -2.09 -10.91
C TYR A 55 10.18 -1.53 -9.70
N GLY A 56 10.39 -2.34 -8.67
CA GLY A 56 10.83 -1.87 -7.35
C GLY A 56 9.69 -1.29 -6.52
N HIS A 57 9.96 -0.96 -5.25
CA HIS A 57 8.99 -0.32 -4.36
C HIS A 57 9.21 1.17 -4.26
N LEU A 58 8.13 1.96 -4.13
CA LEU A 58 8.25 3.38 -3.83
C LEU A 58 8.72 3.57 -2.40
N VAL A 59 9.79 4.32 -2.23
CA VAL A 59 10.40 4.61 -0.94
C VAL A 59 10.67 6.11 -0.78
N ALA A 60 10.57 6.57 0.46
CA ALA A 60 10.91 7.93 0.88
C ALA A 60 12.10 7.87 1.84
N PHE A 61 13.13 8.65 1.57
CA PHE A 61 14.35 8.74 2.37
C PHE A 61 14.57 10.15 2.92
N ALA A 62 15.04 10.24 4.17
CA ALA A 62 15.63 11.43 4.76
C ALA A 62 17.13 11.17 4.97
N GLY A 63 17.98 11.68 4.06
CA GLY A 63 19.36 11.21 3.94
C GLY A 63 19.38 9.72 3.58
N ASP A 64 20.07 8.90 4.36
CA ASP A 64 20.18 7.44 4.15
C ASP A 64 19.14 6.63 4.92
N ARG A 65 18.27 7.30 5.68
CA ARG A 65 17.24 6.64 6.48
C ARG A 65 15.92 6.57 5.71
N LEU A 66 15.37 5.36 5.59
CA LEU A 66 14.03 5.15 5.07
C LEU A 66 13.00 5.69 6.08
N VAL A 67 12.10 6.56 5.60
CA VAL A 67 11.06 7.21 6.41
C VAL A 67 9.64 6.91 5.95
N GLY A 68 9.52 6.20 4.81
CA GLY A 68 8.23 5.72 4.31
C GLY A 68 8.41 4.82 3.10
N TYR A 69 7.39 4.02 2.83
CA TYR A 69 7.32 3.15 1.66
C TYR A 69 5.87 2.97 1.20
N ALA A 70 5.69 2.65 -0.08
CA ALA A 70 4.47 2.12 -0.68
C ALA A 70 4.86 0.92 -1.57
N LEU A 71 4.39 -0.28 -1.19
CA LEU A 71 4.79 -1.52 -1.84
C LEU A 71 4.04 -1.69 -3.16
N VAL A 72 4.78 -1.75 -4.26
CA VAL A 72 4.25 -2.17 -5.56
C VAL A 72 3.97 -3.66 -5.51
N MET A 73 2.78 -4.07 -5.93
CA MET A 73 2.41 -5.47 -6.04
C MET A 73 1.63 -5.69 -7.32
N LEU A 74 2.16 -6.52 -8.22
CA LEU A 74 1.45 -6.85 -9.44
C LEU A 74 0.40 -7.94 -9.16
N PRO A 75 -0.78 -7.89 -9.83
CA PRO A 75 -1.86 -8.86 -9.62
C PRO A 75 -1.45 -10.32 -9.83
N GLU A 76 -0.51 -10.58 -10.71
CA GLU A 76 0.01 -11.92 -11.01
C GLU A 76 0.69 -12.60 -9.82
N PHE A 77 1.14 -11.82 -8.84
CA PHE A 77 1.74 -12.32 -7.59
C PHE A 77 0.74 -12.47 -6.43
N ALA A 78 -0.56 -12.32 -6.69
CA ALA A 78 -1.62 -12.39 -5.66
C ALA A 78 -1.53 -13.65 -4.78
N GLN A 79 -1.16 -14.80 -5.36
CA GLN A 79 -1.03 -16.08 -4.66
C GLN A 79 0.15 -16.12 -3.68
N MET A 80 1.12 -15.23 -3.81
CA MET A 80 2.29 -15.18 -2.93
C MET A 80 1.99 -14.52 -1.59
N VAL A 81 0.87 -13.78 -1.50
CA VAL A 81 0.40 -13.14 -0.26
C VAL A 81 -1.03 -13.60 0.02
N PRO A 82 -1.23 -14.82 0.55
CA PRO A 82 -2.57 -15.43 0.68
C PRO A 82 -3.58 -14.58 1.45
N VAL A 83 -3.13 -13.77 2.42
CA VAL A 83 -4.01 -12.87 3.18
C VAL A 83 -4.65 -11.79 2.30
N LEU A 84 -4.04 -11.44 1.16
CA LEU A 84 -4.57 -10.49 0.17
C LEU A 84 -5.41 -11.15 -0.92
N SER A 85 -5.42 -12.48 -1.03
CA SER A 85 -6.20 -13.20 -2.05
C SER A 85 -7.68 -12.80 -2.10
N PRO A 86 -8.39 -12.59 -0.98
CA PRO A 86 -9.77 -12.11 -1.02
C PRO A 86 -9.95 -10.74 -1.68
N MET A 87 -8.97 -9.86 -1.56
CA MET A 87 -8.97 -8.56 -2.23
C MET A 87 -8.91 -8.74 -3.75
N PHE A 88 -7.97 -9.56 -4.24
CA PHE A 88 -7.82 -9.80 -5.69
C PHE A 88 -9.04 -10.50 -6.30
N VAL A 89 -9.63 -11.49 -5.62
CA VAL A 89 -10.88 -12.14 -6.07
C VAL A 89 -12.01 -11.12 -6.24
N ARG A 90 -12.10 -10.13 -5.35
CA ARG A 90 -13.10 -9.06 -5.45
C ARG A 90 -12.82 -8.12 -6.62
N ILE A 91 -11.57 -7.74 -6.83
CA ILE A 91 -11.16 -6.92 -7.97
C ILE A 91 -11.50 -7.63 -9.29
N ASP A 92 -11.15 -8.91 -9.42
CA ASP A 92 -11.41 -9.70 -10.62
C ASP A 92 -12.91 -9.81 -10.91
N ARG A 93 -13.74 -9.99 -9.87
CA ARG A 93 -15.19 -9.97 -9.99
C ARG A 93 -15.69 -8.62 -10.53
N ILE A 94 -15.26 -7.51 -9.94
CA ILE A 94 -15.64 -6.16 -10.38
C ILE A 94 -15.20 -5.91 -11.83
N ILE A 95 -14.01 -6.35 -12.23
CA ILE A 95 -13.53 -6.27 -13.61
C ILE A 95 -14.45 -7.05 -14.56
N SER A 96 -14.83 -8.27 -14.18
CA SER A 96 -15.68 -9.13 -15.01
C SER A 96 -17.09 -8.55 -15.20
N GLU A 97 -17.65 -7.95 -14.15
CA GLU A 97 -18.98 -7.32 -14.16
C GLU A 97 -19.02 -6.02 -15.01
N GLN A 98 -17.93 -5.29 -15.08
CA GLN A 98 -17.86 -3.99 -15.75
C GLN A 98 -17.39 -4.04 -17.22
N SER A 99 -17.08 -5.21 -17.77
CA SER A 99 -16.68 -5.37 -19.20
C SER A 99 -15.59 -4.38 -19.66
N LYS A 100 -14.39 -4.50 -19.10
CA LYS A 100 -13.21 -3.64 -19.35
C LYS A 100 -13.34 -2.23 -18.75
N PRO A 101 -13.25 -2.09 -17.43
CA PRO A 101 -13.30 -0.79 -16.77
C PRO A 101 -12.14 0.10 -17.18
N LEU A 102 -12.39 1.42 -17.32
CA LEU A 102 -11.39 2.41 -17.76
C LEU A 102 -10.18 2.53 -16.81
N TRP A 103 -10.34 2.12 -15.55
CA TRP A 103 -9.30 2.13 -14.54
C TRP A 103 -8.33 0.92 -14.61
N ALA A 104 -8.60 -0.07 -15.45
CA ALA A 104 -7.68 -1.19 -15.70
C ALA A 104 -6.79 -0.90 -16.93
N PRO A 105 -5.53 -1.37 -16.97
CA PRO A 105 -4.86 -2.21 -15.96
C PRO A 105 -4.54 -1.44 -14.68
N TYR A 106 -4.52 -2.16 -13.56
CA TYR A 106 -4.24 -1.62 -12.24
C TYR A 106 -2.97 -2.24 -11.63
N VAL A 107 -2.38 -1.53 -10.68
CA VAL A 107 -1.37 -2.06 -9.76
C VAL A 107 -1.95 -2.10 -8.36
N ALA A 108 -1.65 -3.14 -7.58
CA ALA A 108 -2.02 -3.16 -6.18
C ALA A 108 -0.94 -2.44 -5.35
N MET A 109 -1.37 -1.62 -4.39
CA MET A 109 -0.48 -1.12 -3.34
C MET A 109 -0.61 -2.08 -2.16
N GLY A 110 0.38 -2.96 -2.01
CA GLY A 110 0.35 -4.05 -1.03
C GLY A 110 0.37 -3.56 0.41
N GLN A 111 1.09 -2.49 0.67
CA GLN A 111 1.15 -1.84 1.98
C GLN A 111 1.79 -0.45 1.85
N VAL A 112 1.33 0.52 2.65
CA VAL A 112 1.97 1.83 2.80
C VAL A 112 2.23 2.12 4.27
N CYS A 113 3.41 2.66 4.57
CA CYS A 113 3.76 3.08 5.92
C CYS A 113 4.63 4.34 5.89
N VAL A 114 4.44 5.21 6.88
CA VAL A 114 5.27 6.41 7.12
C VAL A 114 5.72 6.40 8.58
N ALA A 115 7.00 6.57 8.81
CA ALA A 115 7.59 6.66 10.13
C ALA A 115 6.93 7.79 10.95
N GLU A 116 6.67 7.55 12.22
CA GLU A 116 5.85 8.42 13.08
C GLU A 116 6.31 9.89 13.04
N GLN A 117 7.59 10.14 13.20
CA GLN A 117 8.17 11.48 13.23
C GLN A 117 8.10 12.25 11.89
N TYR A 118 7.71 11.56 10.80
CA TYR A 118 7.56 12.15 9.46
C TYR A 118 6.10 12.23 8.99
N ARG A 119 5.15 11.81 9.86
CA ARG A 119 3.72 11.92 9.58
C ARG A 119 3.26 13.38 9.62
N GLY A 120 2.23 13.69 8.84
CA GLY A 120 1.72 15.08 8.74
C GLY A 120 2.61 16.04 7.94
N GLN A 121 3.70 15.57 7.35
CA GLN A 121 4.67 16.37 6.59
C GLN A 121 4.60 16.12 5.08
N GLY A 122 3.50 15.56 4.57
CA GLY A 122 3.31 15.32 3.14
C GLY A 122 3.99 14.05 2.60
N VAL A 123 4.67 13.23 3.43
CA VAL A 123 5.40 12.04 2.96
C VAL A 123 4.46 11.02 2.31
N PHE A 124 3.27 10.80 2.89
CA PHE A 124 2.27 9.90 2.32
C PHE A 124 1.84 10.37 0.91
N GLN A 125 1.52 11.65 0.75
CA GLN A 125 1.18 12.23 -0.54
C GLN A 125 2.34 12.09 -1.53
N GLY A 126 3.55 12.47 -1.11
CA GLY A 126 4.74 12.35 -1.97
C GLY A 126 5.01 10.92 -2.44
N LEU A 127 4.77 9.90 -1.61
CA LEU A 127 4.84 8.51 -2.04
C LEU A 127 3.84 8.22 -3.17
N TYR A 128 2.58 8.62 -3.05
CA TYR A 128 1.58 8.37 -4.08
C TYR A 128 1.79 9.19 -5.34
N ASP A 129 2.22 10.46 -5.22
CA ASP A 129 2.53 11.29 -6.39
C ASP A 129 3.66 10.66 -7.22
N HIS A 130 4.69 10.13 -6.54
CA HIS A 130 5.78 9.42 -7.23
C HIS A 130 5.36 8.01 -7.68
N PHE A 131 4.43 7.36 -6.99
CA PHE A 131 3.84 6.10 -7.43
C PHE A 131 3.17 6.30 -8.80
N LYS A 132 2.30 7.31 -8.92
CA LYS A 132 1.69 7.68 -10.19
C LYS A 132 2.74 8.02 -11.25
N LEU A 133 3.64 8.96 -10.96
CA LEU A 133 4.67 9.43 -11.91
C LEU A 133 5.48 8.28 -12.55
N ASN A 134 5.76 7.24 -11.78
CA ASN A 134 6.58 6.12 -12.24
C ASN A 134 5.78 5.01 -12.91
N LEU A 135 4.48 4.88 -12.62
CA LEU A 135 3.67 3.72 -13.02
C LEU A 135 2.52 4.06 -13.99
N GLU A 136 2.16 5.34 -14.19
CA GLU A 136 1.03 5.76 -15.04
C GLU A 136 1.17 5.40 -16.52
N LYS A 137 2.37 5.03 -16.98
CA LYS A 137 2.59 4.56 -18.36
C LYS A 137 2.02 3.15 -18.57
N ASP A 138 2.10 2.32 -17.54
CA ASP A 138 1.74 0.91 -17.61
C ASP A 138 0.39 0.61 -16.94
N PHE A 139 -0.02 1.44 -15.97
CA PHE A 139 -1.24 1.26 -15.20
C PHE A 139 -2.14 2.49 -15.27
N ARG A 140 -3.45 2.29 -15.04
CA ARG A 140 -4.47 3.36 -15.02
C ARG A 140 -4.89 3.74 -13.63
N SER A 141 -4.64 2.85 -12.66
CA SER A 141 -5.02 3.09 -11.26
C SER A 141 -4.18 2.28 -10.30
N VAL A 142 -4.20 2.70 -9.05
CA VAL A 142 -3.75 1.90 -7.91
C VAL A 142 -4.95 1.49 -7.05
N ILE A 143 -4.95 0.24 -6.60
CA ILE A 143 -5.99 -0.33 -5.74
C ILE A 143 -5.35 -0.86 -4.46
N THR A 144 -6.01 -0.65 -3.34
CA THR A 144 -5.62 -1.23 -2.05
C THR A 144 -6.84 -1.51 -1.18
N GLU A 145 -6.65 -2.26 -0.11
CA GLU A 145 -7.68 -2.53 0.88
C GLU A 145 -7.27 -1.95 2.24
N VAL A 146 -8.18 -1.21 2.88
CA VAL A 146 -7.91 -0.53 4.16
C VAL A 146 -8.95 -0.96 5.20
N SER A 147 -8.48 -1.36 6.38
CA SER A 147 -9.37 -1.68 7.51
C SER A 147 -10.10 -0.44 8.02
N SER A 148 -11.41 -0.57 8.31
CA SER A 148 -12.18 0.49 8.97
C SER A 148 -11.71 0.78 10.40
N GLU A 149 -10.98 -0.17 11.01
CA GLU A 149 -10.30 0.05 12.29
C GLU A 149 -9.05 0.94 12.18
N ASN A 150 -8.65 1.31 10.94
CA ASN A 150 -7.53 2.21 10.66
C ASN A 150 -8.03 3.55 10.08
N PRO A 151 -8.77 4.38 10.86
CA PRO A 151 -9.38 5.60 10.36
C PRO A 151 -8.34 6.63 9.90
N ARG A 152 -7.13 6.57 10.43
CA ARG A 152 -6.02 7.42 9.97
C ARG A 152 -5.63 7.10 8.53
N SER A 153 -5.46 5.82 8.22
CA SER A 153 -5.14 5.35 6.86
C SER A 153 -6.27 5.71 5.89
N LEU A 154 -7.52 5.44 6.24
CA LEU A 154 -8.68 5.82 5.42
C LEU A 154 -8.68 7.31 5.09
N ARG A 155 -8.54 8.18 6.11
CA ARG A 155 -8.50 9.63 5.88
C ARG A 155 -7.34 10.05 4.98
N ALA A 156 -6.18 9.40 5.09
CA ALA A 156 -5.03 9.71 4.24
C ALA A 156 -5.29 9.33 2.78
N HIS A 157 -5.88 8.14 2.54
CA HIS A 157 -6.25 7.70 1.20
C HIS A 157 -7.34 8.59 0.57
N TYR A 158 -8.38 8.96 1.33
CA TYR A 158 -9.43 9.86 0.82
C TYR A 158 -8.90 11.24 0.45
N ARG A 159 -7.97 11.79 1.24
CA ARG A 159 -7.32 13.07 0.92
C ARG A 159 -6.45 12.99 -0.34
N GLN A 160 -5.89 11.83 -0.65
CA GLN A 160 -5.15 11.57 -1.89
C GLN A 160 -6.09 11.44 -3.11
N GLY A 161 -7.38 11.29 -2.90
CA GLY A 161 -8.38 11.15 -3.96
C GLY A 161 -8.85 9.71 -4.20
N PHE A 162 -8.55 8.79 -3.30
CA PHE A 162 -9.09 7.42 -3.39
C PHE A 162 -10.61 7.43 -3.23
N VAL A 163 -11.26 6.62 -4.05
CA VAL A 163 -12.70 6.34 -4.00
C VAL A 163 -12.95 4.92 -3.55
N VAL A 164 -14.04 4.72 -2.79
CA VAL A 164 -14.45 3.38 -2.36
C VAL A 164 -15.07 2.65 -3.54
N MET A 165 -14.56 1.45 -3.84
CA MET A 165 -15.14 0.52 -4.80
C MET A 165 -16.16 -0.40 -4.13
N GLU A 166 -15.81 -0.91 -2.96
CA GLU A 166 -16.62 -1.85 -2.19
C GLU A 166 -16.23 -1.86 -0.72
N THR A 167 -17.21 -2.07 0.15
CA THR A 167 -16.99 -2.32 1.58
C THR A 167 -17.40 -3.76 1.89
N ARG A 168 -16.58 -4.48 2.66
CA ARG A 168 -16.93 -5.83 3.14
C ARG A 168 -16.77 -5.92 4.65
N THR A 169 -17.63 -6.70 5.28
CA THR A 169 -17.49 -7.14 6.68
C THR A 169 -17.11 -8.61 6.68
N GLY A 170 -16.09 -8.96 7.42
CA GLY A 170 -15.60 -10.33 7.59
C GLY A 170 -15.21 -10.61 9.03
N ALA A 171 -14.65 -11.81 9.29
CA ALA A 171 -14.22 -12.23 10.62
C ALA A 171 -13.22 -11.27 11.29
N ASN A 172 -12.44 -10.53 10.47
CA ASN A 172 -11.41 -9.58 10.92
C ASN A 172 -11.87 -8.12 10.82
N GLY A 173 -13.18 -7.85 10.98
CA GLY A 173 -13.76 -6.52 10.90
C GLY A 173 -14.16 -6.07 9.50
N GLU A 174 -14.38 -4.78 9.37
CA GLU A 174 -14.79 -4.15 8.11
C GLU A 174 -13.57 -3.65 7.34
N TRP A 175 -13.59 -3.83 6.02
CA TRP A 175 -12.53 -3.43 5.11
C TRP A 175 -13.10 -2.72 3.90
N GLN A 176 -12.42 -1.67 3.45
CA GLN A 176 -12.78 -0.90 2.26
C GLN A 176 -11.75 -1.14 1.16
N LEU A 177 -12.24 -1.63 0.02
CA LEU A 177 -11.49 -1.68 -1.23
C LEU A 177 -11.55 -0.29 -1.84
N VAL A 178 -10.40 0.35 -2.01
CA VAL A 178 -10.30 1.74 -2.48
C VAL A 178 -9.38 1.84 -3.70
N ARG A 179 -9.70 2.74 -4.61
CA ARG A 179 -9.01 2.96 -5.88
C ARG A 179 -8.69 4.44 -6.09
N TRP A 180 -7.54 4.72 -6.65
CA TRP A 180 -7.15 6.03 -7.13
C TRP A 180 -6.70 5.95 -8.59
N ASP A 181 -7.33 6.74 -9.46
CA ASP A 181 -7.04 6.76 -10.91
C ASP A 181 -5.88 7.72 -11.19
N PHE A 182 -5.01 7.34 -12.14
CA PHE A 182 -3.81 8.09 -12.51
C PHE A 182 -4.12 9.21 -13.51
#